data_794f1725985032184c56c02a55c61f10
#
_entry.id   794f1725985032184c56c02a55c61f10
#
_cell.length_a   1.000
_cell.length_b   1.000
_cell.length_c   1.000
_cell.angle_alpha   90.00
_cell.angle_beta   90.00
_cell.angle_gamma   90.00
#
_symmetry.space_group_name_H-M   'P 1'
#
loop_
_entity.id
_entity.type
_entity.pdbx_description
1 polymer ?
#
loop_
_entity_poly.entity_id
_entity_poly.type
_entity_poly.pdbx_seq_one_letter_code
_entity_poly.pdbx_strand_id
1 'polypeptide(L)'
;MDPIYRSPLNRHVPPASPGEFPPLPVGPIRVWPPVVLAPMAGVTNPPFRTLCRRYGAGLYVSEMITARALVEGNRKTLLMASFGADETTRSLQLYGVDPHFVGEAVRLLVGEARVDHLDLNFGCPVRKVTSKGGGAAIPLKPRLLRNIVRAAVHAAGAVPVTIKFRIGIDDEHRTHLEAGRIAQEEGCVAVGLHARTAAQLYDGEARWDAIAELKRAVTRIPVLGNGDVWEAEDALRMMRTTGCDGVVVGRGCLGRPWLFRDLADVFEGREPRNPPDLGGVVDVMVEHARGLAGWLGDEGAAMRCFRKHSSWYTKCFPDGA
;
A
#
# COMPACT_ATOMS: atom_id res chain seq x y z
N MET A 1 -13.25 8.05 17.36
CA MET A 1 -13.34 9.30 16.56
C MET A 1 -14.74 9.35 16.02
N ASP A 2 -15.44 10.45 16.26
CA ASP A 2 -16.77 10.70 15.73
C ASP A 2 -16.76 10.53 14.20
N PRO A 3 -17.64 9.73 13.58
CA PRO A 3 -17.67 9.49 12.15
C PRO A 3 -17.94 10.74 11.32
N ILE A 4 -18.31 11.83 11.96
CA ILE A 4 -18.62 13.12 11.34
C ILE A 4 -17.47 14.13 11.54
N TYR A 5 -16.40 13.75 12.25
CA TYR A 5 -15.30 14.67 12.56
C TYR A 5 -14.35 14.76 11.36
N ARG A 6 -14.62 15.72 10.50
CA ARG A 6 -13.62 16.17 9.51
C ARG A 6 -12.49 16.90 10.23
N SER A 7 -11.26 16.52 9.95
CA SER A 7 -10.10 17.21 10.50
C SER A 7 -10.22 18.72 10.24
N PRO A 8 -9.98 19.58 11.25
CA PRO A 8 -9.95 21.02 11.02
C PRO A 8 -9.02 21.43 9.89
N LEU A 9 -7.96 20.67 9.65
CA LEU A 9 -7.00 20.90 8.57
C LEU A 9 -7.60 20.70 7.17
N ASN A 10 -8.70 19.94 7.07
CA ASN A 10 -9.34 19.59 5.81
C ASN A 10 -10.55 20.47 5.45
N ARG A 11 -11.01 21.33 6.39
CA ARG A 11 -12.23 22.16 6.21
C ARG A 11 -12.21 23.08 4.99
N HIS A 12 -11.02 23.45 4.53
CA HIS A 12 -10.82 24.40 3.43
C HIS A 12 -10.00 23.80 2.29
N VAL A 13 -9.88 22.48 2.22
CA VAL A 13 -9.20 21.80 1.11
C VAL A 13 -10.24 21.54 0.01
N PRO A 14 -10.24 22.32 -1.08
CA PRO A 14 -11.20 22.10 -2.15
C PRO A 14 -10.88 20.82 -2.91
N PRO A 15 -11.87 20.16 -3.51
CA PRO A 15 -11.63 19.11 -4.51
C PRO A 15 -10.65 19.53 -5.59
N ALA A 16 -10.10 18.57 -6.31
CA ALA A 16 -9.13 18.86 -7.36
C ALA A 16 -9.78 19.65 -8.51
N SER A 17 -9.05 20.62 -9.04
CA SER A 17 -9.42 21.29 -10.28
C SER A 17 -9.20 20.37 -11.49
N PRO A 18 -9.96 20.52 -12.58
CA PRO A 18 -9.73 19.72 -13.78
C PRO A 18 -8.28 19.82 -14.27
N GLY A 19 -7.61 18.68 -14.40
CA GLY A 19 -6.21 18.59 -14.85
C GLY A 19 -5.15 18.92 -13.80
N GLU A 20 -5.52 19.18 -12.55
CA GLU A 20 -4.56 19.47 -11.47
C GLU A 20 -3.61 18.29 -11.21
N PHE A 21 -4.12 17.09 -11.26
CA PHE A 21 -3.31 15.87 -11.07
C PHE A 21 -3.40 14.97 -12.31
N PRO A 22 -2.27 14.55 -12.88
CA PRO A 22 -2.27 13.55 -13.95
C PRO A 22 -2.48 12.14 -13.39
N PRO A 23 -2.91 11.17 -14.24
CA PRO A 23 -2.83 9.76 -13.89
C PRO A 23 -1.39 9.37 -13.49
N LEU A 24 -1.24 8.64 -12.38
CA LEU A 24 0.06 8.19 -11.88
C LEU A 24 0.63 7.11 -12.82
N PRO A 25 1.80 7.32 -13.44
CA PRO A 25 2.45 6.29 -14.24
C PRO A 25 3.21 5.30 -13.33
N VAL A 26 2.87 4.01 -13.41
CA VAL A 26 3.61 2.91 -12.81
C VAL A 26 4.11 2.02 -13.96
N GLY A 27 5.18 2.43 -14.61
CA GLY A 27 5.59 1.86 -15.88
C GLY A 27 4.50 2.01 -16.95
N PRO A 28 4.02 0.91 -17.58
CA PRO A 28 2.93 0.97 -18.55
C PRO A 28 1.54 1.18 -17.91
N ILE A 29 1.41 0.96 -16.61
CA ILE A 29 0.13 1.06 -15.90
C ILE A 29 -0.19 2.53 -15.64
N ARG A 30 -1.42 2.94 -15.98
CA ARG A 30 -1.97 4.28 -15.69
C ARG A 30 -2.94 4.16 -14.51
N VAL A 31 -2.53 4.65 -13.35
CA VAL A 31 -3.32 4.58 -12.11
C VAL A 31 -4.16 5.84 -11.96
N TRP A 32 -5.48 5.69 -11.94
CA TRP A 32 -6.42 6.77 -11.68
C TRP A 32 -7.56 6.30 -10.77
N PRO A 33 -7.94 7.06 -9.75
CA PRO A 33 -7.20 8.23 -9.23
C PRO A 33 -5.77 7.84 -8.81
N PRO A 34 -4.83 8.79 -8.59
CA PRO A 34 -3.44 8.51 -8.23
C PRO A 34 -3.32 8.02 -6.78
N VAL A 35 -4.13 7.00 -6.45
CA VAL A 35 -4.32 6.45 -5.10
C VAL A 35 -4.09 4.96 -5.10
N VAL A 36 -3.20 4.51 -4.22
CA VAL A 36 -2.80 3.11 -4.07
C VAL A 36 -3.24 2.58 -2.72
N LEU A 37 -3.95 1.43 -2.70
CA LEU A 37 -4.17 0.68 -1.46
C LEU A 37 -2.84 0.11 -0.98
N ALA A 38 -2.42 0.48 0.24
CA ALA A 38 -1.18 0.03 0.85
C ALA A 38 -1.15 -1.48 1.07
N PRO A 39 -0.02 -2.15 0.86
CA PRO A 39 0.19 -3.51 1.31
C PRO A 39 0.14 -3.59 2.84
N MET A 40 -0.79 -4.34 3.40
CA MET A 40 -0.99 -4.50 4.85
C MET A 40 -1.10 -5.97 5.20
N ALA A 41 -0.13 -6.49 5.98
CA ALA A 41 -0.05 -7.89 6.38
C ALA A 41 -1.33 -8.36 7.10
N GLY A 42 -1.91 -9.45 6.61
CA GLY A 42 -3.15 -10.02 7.10
C GLY A 42 -4.40 -9.19 6.81
N VAL A 43 -4.32 -8.15 5.99
CA VAL A 43 -5.44 -7.25 5.66
C VAL A 43 -5.72 -7.23 4.17
N THR A 44 -4.71 -6.92 3.34
CA THR A 44 -4.90 -6.75 1.90
C THR A 44 -4.86 -8.08 1.12
N ASN A 45 -5.64 -9.05 1.63
CA ASN A 45 -6.00 -10.29 0.93
C ASN A 45 -6.99 -10.01 -0.22
N PRO A 46 -7.24 -10.98 -1.13
CA PRO A 46 -8.12 -10.77 -2.28
C PRO A 46 -9.50 -10.20 -1.94
N PRO A 47 -10.25 -10.70 -0.92
CA PRO A 47 -11.55 -10.13 -0.56
C PRO A 47 -11.51 -8.64 -0.19
N PHE A 48 -10.52 -8.21 0.59
CA PHE A 48 -10.41 -6.80 0.98
C PHE A 48 -9.98 -5.91 -0.19
N ARG A 49 -9.06 -6.39 -1.05
CA ARG A 49 -8.68 -5.68 -2.28
C ARG A 49 -9.87 -5.51 -3.22
N THR A 50 -10.70 -6.54 -3.37
CA THR A 50 -11.93 -6.46 -4.18
C THR A 50 -12.86 -5.35 -3.68
N LEU A 51 -13.09 -5.24 -2.37
CA LEU A 51 -13.87 -4.15 -1.80
C LEU A 51 -13.26 -2.78 -2.12
N CYS A 52 -11.98 -2.57 -1.81
CA CYS A 52 -11.31 -1.29 -2.07
C CYS A 52 -11.32 -0.92 -3.55
N ARG A 53 -11.13 -1.89 -4.45
CA ARG A 53 -11.19 -1.69 -5.89
C ARG A 53 -12.57 -1.25 -6.36
N ARG A 54 -13.64 -1.89 -5.89
CA ARG A 54 -15.03 -1.51 -6.22
C ARG A 54 -15.37 -0.10 -5.78
N TYR A 55 -14.76 0.36 -4.70
CA TYR A 55 -14.88 1.73 -4.23
C TYR A 55 -13.95 2.72 -4.94
N GLY A 56 -13.10 2.28 -5.88
CA GLY A 56 -12.33 3.19 -6.73
C GLY A 56 -10.84 3.31 -6.39
N ALA A 57 -10.26 2.36 -5.67
CA ALA A 57 -8.79 2.32 -5.54
C ALA A 57 -8.16 2.21 -6.93
N GLY A 58 -7.24 3.13 -7.25
CA GLY A 58 -6.58 3.15 -8.56
C GLY A 58 -5.61 1.99 -8.77
N LEU A 59 -4.89 1.60 -7.70
CA LEU A 59 -4.06 0.40 -7.64
C LEU A 59 -4.21 -0.24 -6.26
N TYR A 60 -4.14 -1.56 -6.18
CA TYR A 60 -4.34 -2.31 -4.93
C TYR A 60 -3.27 -3.40 -4.80
N VAL A 61 -2.36 -3.18 -3.85
CA VAL A 61 -1.20 -4.05 -3.64
C VAL A 61 -1.53 -5.14 -2.62
N SER A 62 -1.11 -6.40 -2.88
CA SER A 62 -1.29 -7.50 -1.95
C SER A 62 -0.56 -7.27 -0.62
N GLU A 63 -0.87 -8.06 0.39
CA GLU A 63 -0.01 -8.15 1.56
C GLU A 63 1.39 -8.68 1.18
N MET A 64 2.39 -8.50 2.06
CA MET A 64 3.76 -8.91 1.76
C MET A 64 3.90 -10.44 1.70
N ILE A 65 4.44 -10.95 0.62
CA ILE A 65 4.69 -12.36 0.33
C ILE A 65 6.18 -12.65 0.50
N THR A 66 6.52 -13.67 1.31
CA THR A 66 7.91 -14.06 1.52
C THR A 66 8.46 -14.74 0.27
N ALA A 67 9.46 -14.14 -0.38
CA ALA A 67 10.05 -14.63 -1.63
C ALA A 67 10.54 -16.09 -1.50
N ARG A 68 11.31 -16.40 -0.45
CA ARG A 68 11.81 -17.77 -0.21
C ARG A 68 10.68 -18.78 -0.06
N ALA A 69 9.66 -18.49 0.75
CA ALA A 69 8.56 -19.42 0.96
C ALA A 69 7.69 -19.60 -0.31
N LEU A 70 7.65 -18.60 -1.18
CA LEU A 70 7.01 -18.70 -2.50
C LEU A 70 7.77 -19.68 -3.39
N VAL A 71 9.08 -19.53 -3.50
CA VAL A 71 9.96 -20.44 -4.29
C VAL A 71 9.91 -21.87 -3.76
N GLU A 72 9.86 -22.04 -2.43
CA GLU A 72 9.73 -23.35 -1.77
C GLU A 72 8.32 -23.97 -1.90
N GLY A 73 7.37 -23.31 -2.58
CA GLY A 73 6.03 -23.84 -2.82
C GLY A 73 5.14 -23.93 -1.58
N ASN A 74 5.38 -23.10 -0.56
CA ASN A 74 4.57 -23.11 0.67
C ASN A 74 3.11 -22.79 0.36
N ARG A 75 2.20 -23.75 0.66
CA ARG A 75 0.75 -23.65 0.34
C ARG A 75 0.09 -22.38 0.86
N LYS A 76 0.40 -21.97 2.10
CA LYS A 76 -0.15 -20.74 2.68
C LYS A 76 0.34 -19.51 1.92
N THR A 77 1.63 -19.48 1.56
CA THR A 77 2.22 -18.38 0.80
C THR A 77 1.62 -18.30 -0.60
N LEU A 78 1.39 -19.44 -1.26
CA LEU A 78 0.72 -19.48 -2.57
C LEU A 78 -0.72 -18.98 -2.49
N LEU A 79 -1.48 -19.35 -1.44
CA LEU A 79 -2.81 -18.80 -1.21
C LEU A 79 -2.78 -17.29 -0.99
N MET A 80 -1.85 -16.79 -0.18
CA MET A 80 -1.68 -15.34 0.05
C MET A 80 -1.29 -14.57 -1.22
N ALA A 81 -0.58 -15.22 -2.15
CA ALA A 81 -0.19 -14.65 -3.44
C ALA A 81 -1.29 -14.76 -4.52
N SER A 82 -2.50 -15.19 -4.15
CA SER A 82 -3.63 -15.28 -5.08
C SER A 82 -4.31 -13.93 -5.33
N PHE A 83 -5.08 -13.87 -6.40
CA PHE A 83 -5.84 -12.72 -6.83
C PHE A 83 -7.33 -13.08 -6.97
N GLY A 84 -8.20 -12.09 -6.83
CA GLY A 84 -9.61 -12.24 -7.18
C GLY A 84 -9.80 -12.42 -8.69
N ALA A 85 -10.86 -13.12 -9.09
CA ALA A 85 -11.11 -13.42 -10.50
C ALA A 85 -11.23 -12.18 -11.39
N ASP A 86 -11.63 -11.05 -10.82
CA ASP A 86 -11.85 -9.76 -11.48
C ASP A 86 -10.77 -8.71 -11.15
N GLU A 87 -9.64 -9.12 -10.53
CA GLU A 87 -8.47 -8.23 -10.37
C GLU A 87 -7.72 -8.10 -11.70
N THR A 88 -8.00 -7.01 -12.44
CA THR A 88 -7.42 -6.74 -13.76
C THR A 88 -5.97 -6.26 -13.71
N THR A 89 -5.55 -5.66 -12.59
CA THR A 89 -4.16 -5.28 -12.32
C THR A 89 -3.68 -6.05 -11.10
N ARG A 90 -2.95 -7.12 -11.34
CA ARG A 90 -2.46 -8.02 -10.28
C ARG A 90 -1.15 -7.49 -9.72
N SER A 91 -1.25 -6.76 -8.61
CA SER A 91 -0.12 -6.13 -7.93
C SER A 91 0.27 -6.92 -6.68
N LEU A 92 1.50 -7.43 -6.63
CA LEU A 92 1.98 -8.27 -5.55
C LEU A 92 3.20 -7.65 -4.86
N GLN A 93 3.18 -7.61 -3.52
CA GLN A 93 4.34 -7.19 -2.75
C GLN A 93 5.17 -8.38 -2.30
N LEU A 94 6.45 -8.40 -2.71
CA LEU A 94 7.45 -9.36 -2.22
C LEU A 94 8.24 -8.81 -1.05
N TYR A 95 8.65 -9.72 -0.17
CA TYR A 95 9.58 -9.51 0.92
C TYR A 95 10.70 -10.57 0.87
N GLY A 96 11.94 -10.15 0.96
CA GLY A 96 13.10 -11.04 1.00
C GLY A 96 14.36 -10.29 1.41
N VAL A 97 15.34 -11.03 1.95
CA VAL A 97 16.66 -10.51 2.37
C VAL A 97 17.79 -11.04 1.47
N ASP A 98 17.48 -12.00 0.62
CA ASP A 98 18.44 -12.66 -0.27
C ASP A 98 18.08 -12.31 -1.72
N PRO A 99 19.00 -11.64 -2.47
CA PRO A 99 18.77 -11.28 -3.88
C PRO A 99 18.47 -12.51 -4.77
N HIS A 100 19.05 -13.66 -4.47
CA HIS A 100 18.82 -14.91 -5.23
C HIS A 100 17.37 -15.33 -5.13
N PHE A 101 16.84 -15.51 -3.90
CA PHE A 101 15.44 -15.91 -3.70
C PHE A 101 14.44 -14.85 -4.20
N VAL A 102 14.78 -13.56 -4.11
CA VAL A 102 13.92 -12.51 -4.68
C VAL A 102 13.87 -12.63 -6.19
N GLY A 103 15.01 -12.80 -6.86
CA GLY A 103 15.07 -13.02 -8.31
C GLY A 103 14.31 -14.27 -8.76
N GLU A 104 14.45 -15.40 -8.05
CA GLU A 104 13.71 -16.63 -8.34
C GLU A 104 12.19 -16.45 -8.17
N ALA A 105 11.75 -15.82 -7.07
CA ALA A 105 10.34 -15.54 -6.84
C ALA A 105 9.73 -14.65 -7.94
N VAL A 106 10.48 -13.65 -8.39
CA VAL A 106 10.05 -12.77 -9.49
C VAL A 106 9.94 -13.57 -10.80
N ARG A 107 10.95 -14.40 -11.15
CA ARG A 107 10.90 -15.24 -12.35
C ARG A 107 9.69 -16.18 -12.35
N LEU A 108 9.39 -16.80 -11.19
CA LEU A 108 8.22 -17.66 -11.04
C LEU A 108 6.92 -16.88 -11.32
N LEU A 109 6.75 -15.72 -10.70
CA LEU A 109 5.53 -14.90 -10.83
C LEU A 109 5.33 -14.36 -12.25
N VAL A 110 6.40 -13.94 -12.89
CA VAL A 110 6.36 -13.40 -14.27
C VAL A 110 6.20 -14.53 -15.28
N GLY A 111 6.96 -15.62 -15.15
CA GLY A 111 6.90 -16.76 -16.06
C GLY A 111 5.53 -17.45 -16.12
N GLU A 112 4.80 -17.45 -15.02
CA GLU A 112 3.43 -17.96 -14.94
C GLU A 112 2.37 -16.88 -15.25
N ALA A 113 2.79 -15.70 -15.71
CA ALA A 113 1.92 -14.54 -15.99
C ALA A 113 0.96 -14.22 -14.84
N ARG A 114 1.43 -14.37 -13.60
CA ARG A 114 0.60 -14.19 -12.39
C ARG A 114 0.47 -12.75 -11.95
N VAL A 115 1.40 -11.86 -12.37
CA VAL A 115 1.46 -10.48 -11.90
C VAL A 115 1.61 -9.50 -13.04
N ASP A 116 1.03 -8.32 -12.87
CA ASP A 116 1.14 -7.18 -13.78
C ASP A 116 2.02 -6.07 -13.17
N HIS A 117 2.28 -6.15 -11.86
CA HIS A 117 3.12 -5.23 -11.09
C HIS A 117 3.71 -5.93 -9.86
N LEU A 118 4.96 -5.60 -9.55
CA LEU A 118 5.66 -6.08 -8.36
C LEU A 118 6.08 -4.90 -7.48
N ASP A 119 5.85 -5.01 -6.18
CA ASP A 119 6.35 -4.08 -5.18
C ASP A 119 7.29 -4.79 -4.21
N LEU A 120 8.39 -4.15 -3.78
CA LEU A 120 9.33 -4.72 -2.82
C LEU A 120 9.19 -4.03 -1.47
N ASN A 121 9.10 -4.82 -0.40
CA ASN A 121 8.95 -4.32 0.97
C ASN A 121 10.29 -4.04 1.64
N PHE A 122 10.56 -2.76 1.86
CA PHE A 122 11.68 -2.27 2.66
C PHE A 122 11.23 -1.35 3.80
N GLY A 123 9.95 -1.50 4.21
CA GLY A 123 9.35 -0.63 5.23
C GLY A 123 8.71 -1.35 6.41
N CYS A 124 8.67 -2.70 6.43
CA CYS A 124 8.08 -3.44 7.55
C CYS A 124 8.92 -3.23 8.83
N PRO A 125 8.35 -2.63 9.92
CA PRO A 125 9.10 -2.33 11.13
C PRO A 125 9.04 -3.46 12.17
N VAL A 126 8.28 -4.53 11.90
CA VAL A 126 8.02 -5.59 12.87
C VAL A 126 9.32 -6.28 13.27
N ARG A 127 9.57 -6.40 14.59
CA ARG A 127 10.81 -6.97 15.15
C ARG A 127 11.16 -8.35 14.59
N LYS A 128 10.17 -9.22 14.34
CA LYS A 128 10.38 -10.54 13.73
C LYS A 128 11.02 -10.46 12.33
N VAL A 129 10.83 -9.34 11.62
CA VAL A 129 11.38 -9.07 10.29
C VAL A 129 12.71 -8.33 10.40
N THR A 130 12.76 -7.24 11.17
CA THR A 130 13.95 -6.38 11.28
C THR A 130 15.11 -7.04 12.02
N SER A 131 14.85 -7.88 13.03
CA SER A 131 15.89 -8.63 13.74
C SER A 131 16.65 -9.63 12.85
N LYS A 132 16.05 -10.02 11.73
CA LYS A 132 16.67 -10.84 10.68
C LYS A 132 17.29 -10.01 9.56
N GLY A 133 17.42 -8.72 9.74
CA GLY A 133 17.96 -7.76 8.76
C GLY A 133 17.03 -7.45 7.58
N GLY A 134 15.74 -7.73 7.71
CA GLY A 134 14.73 -7.52 6.66
C GLY A 134 13.90 -6.27 6.83
N GLY A 135 12.98 -6.02 5.89
CA GLY A 135 12.07 -4.88 5.93
C GLY A 135 12.80 -3.55 6.06
N ALA A 136 12.44 -2.76 7.07
CA ALA A 136 13.03 -1.45 7.31
C ALA A 136 14.53 -1.45 7.65
N ALA A 137 15.13 -2.62 7.95
CA ALA A 137 16.56 -2.73 8.21
C ALA A 137 17.42 -2.88 6.93
N ILE A 138 16.81 -3.23 5.77
CA ILE A 138 17.55 -3.42 4.51
C ILE A 138 18.19 -2.10 4.04
N PRO A 139 17.49 -0.94 4.03
CA PRO A 139 18.08 0.32 3.58
C PRO A 139 19.31 0.80 4.37
N LEU A 140 19.56 0.28 5.58
CA LEU A 140 20.83 0.50 6.30
C LEU A 140 22.04 -0.16 5.61
N LYS A 141 21.79 -1.04 4.65
CA LYS A 141 22.78 -1.78 3.89
C LYS A 141 22.64 -1.47 2.39
N PRO A 142 23.12 -0.32 1.92
CA PRO A 142 22.84 0.15 0.55
C PRO A 142 23.25 -0.86 -0.53
N ARG A 143 24.35 -1.57 -0.33
CA ARG A 143 24.78 -2.63 -1.27
C ARG A 143 23.79 -3.79 -1.34
N LEU A 144 23.24 -4.20 -0.20
CA LEU A 144 22.23 -5.26 -0.15
C LEU A 144 20.93 -4.81 -0.81
N LEU A 145 20.45 -3.59 -0.48
CA LEU A 145 19.27 -2.98 -1.10
C LEU A 145 19.44 -2.97 -2.63
N ARG A 146 20.56 -2.46 -3.12
CA ARG A 146 20.90 -2.41 -4.55
C ARG A 146 20.85 -3.79 -5.21
N ASN A 147 21.46 -4.79 -4.59
CA ASN A 147 21.50 -6.14 -5.13
C ASN A 147 20.11 -6.79 -5.19
N ILE A 148 19.26 -6.57 -4.17
CA ILE A 148 17.88 -7.09 -4.15
C ILE A 148 17.05 -6.41 -5.24
N VAL A 149 17.10 -5.08 -5.34
CA VAL A 149 16.36 -4.31 -6.35
C VAL A 149 16.79 -4.72 -7.76
N ARG A 150 18.11 -4.77 -8.01
CA ARG A 150 18.67 -5.20 -9.30
C ARG A 150 18.21 -6.60 -9.69
N ALA A 151 18.27 -7.57 -8.76
CA ALA A 151 17.84 -8.94 -9.01
C ALA A 151 16.34 -8.99 -9.37
N ALA A 152 15.50 -8.23 -8.67
CA ALA A 152 14.08 -8.16 -8.95
C ALA A 152 13.78 -7.51 -10.31
N VAL A 153 14.35 -6.35 -10.60
CA VAL A 153 14.13 -5.62 -11.85
C VAL A 153 14.62 -6.43 -13.05
N HIS A 154 15.82 -7.03 -12.95
CA HIS A 154 16.33 -7.87 -14.01
C HIS A 154 15.46 -9.11 -14.29
N ALA A 155 14.95 -9.75 -13.21
CA ALA A 155 14.09 -10.92 -13.33
C ALA A 155 12.67 -10.57 -13.81
N ALA A 156 12.20 -9.36 -13.53
CA ALA A 156 10.86 -8.89 -13.91
C ALA A 156 10.72 -8.58 -15.41
N GLY A 157 11.83 -8.25 -16.11
CA GLY A 157 11.79 -7.89 -17.51
C GLY A 157 10.89 -6.69 -17.78
N ALA A 158 9.77 -6.91 -18.48
CA ALA A 158 8.81 -5.85 -18.81
C ALA A 158 7.80 -5.55 -17.68
N VAL A 159 7.71 -6.40 -16.66
CA VAL A 159 6.80 -6.17 -15.52
C VAL A 159 7.36 -5.05 -14.63
N PRO A 160 6.61 -3.97 -14.36
CA PRO A 160 7.09 -2.85 -13.57
C PRO A 160 7.36 -3.26 -12.12
N VAL A 161 8.47 -2.75 -11.57
CA VAL A 161 8.88 -2.97 -10.18
C VAL A 161 8.90 -1.64 -9.44
N THR A 162 8.27 -1.60 -8.26
CA THR A 162 8.33 -0.49 -7.31
C THR A 162 8.93 -0.94 -5.99
N ILE A 163 9.31 0.00 -5.13
CA ILE A 163 9.70 -0.28 -3.76
C ILE A 163 8.94 0.59 -2.77
N LYS A 164 8.63 0.04 -1.60
CA LYS A 164 8.04 0.79 -0.51
C LYS A 164 8.89 0.70 0.75
N PHE A 165 9.24 1.87 1.33
CA PHE A 165 10.13 1.97 2.48
C PHE A 165 9.66 3.03 3.49
N ARG A 166 10.42 3.20 4.57
CA ARG A 166 10.23 4.23 5.62
C ARG A 166 11.35 5.25 5.59
N ILE A 167 11.24 6.32 6.39
CA ILE A 167 12.27 7.37 6.52
C ILE A 167 13.63 6.76 6.90
N GLY A 168 13.59 5.75 7.75
CA GLY A 168 14.76 5.04 8.26
C GLY A 168 14.36 4.16 9.45
N ILE A 169 15.33 3.71 10.23
CA ILE A 169 15.07 2.97 11.47
C ILE A 169 14.60 3.93 12.57
N ASP A 170 15.31 5.03 12.74
CA ASP A 170 15.07 6.11 13.69
C ASP A 170 15.51 7.45 13.08
N ASP A 171 15.59 8.49 13.88
CA ASP A 171 15.95 9.84 13.42
C ASP A 171 17.43 9.99 13.11
N GLU A 172 18.29 9.20 13.73
CA GLU A 172 19.74 9.20 13.49
C GLU A 172 20.10 8.38 12.23
N HIS A 173 19.27 7.37 11.89
CA HIS A 173 19.51 6.46 10.77
C HIS A 173 18.43 6.62 9.68
N ARG A 174 18.38 7.83 9.09
CA ARG A 174 17.50 8.16 7.97
C ARG A 174 18.11 7.64 6.66
N THR A 175 17.39 6.80 5.94
CA THR A 175 17.89 6.12 4.74
C THR A 175 17.07 6.39 3.47
N HIS A 176 15.95 7.11 3.59
CA HIS A 176 14.97 7.25 2.50
C HIS A 176 15.52 7.91 1.24
N LEU A 177 16.40 8.91 1.37
CA LEU A 177 16.97 9.58 0.20
C LEU A 177 17.89 8.66 -0.62
N GLU A 178 18.73 7.90 0.07
CA GLU A 178 19.62 6.94 -0.58
C GLU A 178 18.83 5.77 -1.15
N ALA A 179 17.84 5.25 -0.42
CA ALA A 179 16.98 4.17 -0.90
C ALA A 179 16.22 4.58 -2.17
N GLY A 180 15.70 5.81 -2.22
CA GLY A 180 15.03 6.35 -3.40
C GLY A 180 15.96 6.48 -4.61
N ARG A 181 17.18 6.98 -4.40
CA ARG A 181 18.20 7.06 -5.48
C ARG A 181 18.59 5.69 -6.01
N ILE A 182 18.84 4.74 -5.11
CA ILE A 182 19.15 3.35 -5.51
C ILE A 182 18.01 2.77 -6.35
N ALA A 183 16.75 2.93 -5.93
CA ALA A 183 15.61 2.44 -6.68
C ALA A 183 15.56 3.01 -8.10
N GLN A 184 15.72 4.32 -8.24
CA GLN A 184 15.73 5.01 -9.52
C GLN A 184 16.90 4.56 -10.41
N GLU A 185 18.09 4.35 -9.84
CA GLU A 185 19.29 3.90 -10.56
C GLU A 185 19.16 2.45 -11.04
N GLU A 186 18.54 1.58 -10.24
CA GLU A 186 18.38 0.17 -10.55
C GLU A 186 17.12 -0.15 -11.39
N GLY A 187 16.38 0.87 -11.84
CA GLY A 187 15.30 0.71 -12.80
C GLY A 187 13.92 0.47 -12.20
N CYS A 188 13.70 0.78 -10.94
CA CYS A 188 12.33 0.87 -10.42
C CYS A 188 11.54 1.95 -11.15
N VAL A 189 10.23 1.74 -11.30
CA VAL A 189 9.35 2.67 -12.01
C VAL A 189 8.61 3.64 -11.10
N ALA A 190 8.61 3.43 -9.79
CA ALA A 190 8.14 4.36 -8.77
C ALA A 190 8.65 3.96 -7.38
N VAL A 191 8.55 4.87 -6.41
CA VAL A 191 8.89 4.62 -5.00
C VAL A 191 7.78 5.12 -4.08
N GLY A 192 7.49 4.38 -2.99
CA GLY A 192 6.54 4.78 -1.96
C GLY A 192 7.23 5.01 -0.61
N LEU A 193 7.04 6.19 -0.01
CA LEU A 193 7.59 6.52 1.30
C LEU A 193 6.51 6.57 2.37
N HIS A 194 6.57 5.67 3.36
CA HIS A 194 5.85 5.88 4.61
C HIS A 194 6.62 6.89 5.47
N ALA A 195 6.02 8.05 5.68
CA ALA A 195 6.64 9.21 6.32
C ALA A 195 6.77 9.08 7.85
N ARG A 196 7.20 7.90 8.31
CA ARG A 196 7.59 7.57 9.69
C ARG A 196 8.87 6.75 9.70
N THR A 197 9.61 6.78 10.80
CA THR A 197 10.69 5.83 11.04
C THR A 197 10.14 4.47 11.47
N ALA A 198 10.99 3.45 11.46
CA ALA A 198 10.60 2.13 11.99
C ALA A 198 10.34 2.18 13.51
N ALA A 199 11.14 2.95 14.25
CA ALA A 199 10.98 3.15 15.70
C ALA A 199 9.64 3.77 16.08
N GLN A 200 9.14 4.70 15.27
CA GLN A 200 7.82 5.29 15.47
C GLN A 200 6.68 4.27 15.32
N LEU A 201 6.89 3.16 14.63
CA LEU A 201 5.81 2.23 14.27
C LEU A 201 4.65 2.98 13.59
N TYR A 202 3.66 3.38 14.38
CA TYR A 202 2.47 4.14 13.97
C TYR A 202 2.17 5.32 14.89
N ASP A 203 3.07 5.59 15.86
CA ASP A 203 2.90 6.67 16.83
C ASP A 203 3.28 8.03 16.24
N GLY A 204 2.76 9.08 16.88
CA GLY A 204 2.95 10.44 16.43
C GLY A 204 2.37 10.71 15.04
N GLU A 205 2.81 11.78 14.41
CA GLU A 205 2.38 12.20 13.08
C GLU A 205 3.36 11.75 11.99
N ALA A 206 2.83 11.52 10.79
CA ALA A 206 3.65 11.27 9.61
C ALA A 206 4.34 12.58 9.17
N ARG A 207 5.63 12.53 8.96
CA ARG A 207 6.46 13.69 8.58
C ARG A 207 6.45 13.87 7.06
N TRP A 208 5.46 14.60 6.56
CA TRP A 208 5.27 14.82 5.12
C TRP A 208 6.41 15.60 4.47
N ASP A 209 7.16 16.38 5.24
CA ASP A 209 8.41 17.02 4.79
C ASP A 209 9.43 16.03 4.21
N ALA A 210 9.52 14.82 4.79
CA ALA A 210 10.38 13.76 4.26
C ALA A 210 9.91 13.26 2.88
N ILE A 211 8.60 13.33 2.58
CA ILE A 211 8.08 13.03 1.24
C ILE A 211 8.56 14.09 0.24
N ALA A 212 8.45 15.38 0.62
CA ALA A 212 8.93 16.48 -0.20
C ALA A 212 10.47 16.42 -0.41
N GLU A 213 11.23 16.04 0.62
CA GLU A 213 12.67 15.80 0.50
C GLU A 213 12.98 14.69 -0.53
N LEU A 214 12.26 13.58 -0.43
CA LEU A 214 12.42 12.47 -1.35
C LEU A 214 12.03 12.87 -2.79
N LYS A 215 10.95 13.61 -2.97
CA LYS A 215 10.52 14.09 -4.29
C LYS A 215 11.55 14.98 -4.95
N ARG A 216 12.26 15.81 -4.19
CA ARG A 216 13.38 16.61 -4.71
C ARG A 216 14.61 15.76 -5.06
N ALA A 217 14.83 14.65 -4.35
CA ALA A 217 16.00 13.79 -4.57
C ALA A 217 15.79 12.74 -5.68
N VAL A 218 14.54 12.35 -5.93
CA VAL A 218 14.14 11.35 -6.94
C VAL A 218 13.33 12.06 -8.03
N THR A 219 13.96 12.27 -9.19
CA THR A 219 13.43 13.16 -10.24
C THR A 219 12.99 12.43 -11.51
N ARG A 220 13.39 11.15 -11.70
CA ARG A 220 13.14 10.40 -12.94
C ARG A 220 11.96 9.42 -12.85
N ILE A 221 11.49 9.15 -11.64
CA ILE A 221 10.38 8.23 -11.37
C ILE A 221 9.41 8.87 -10.37
N PRO A 222 8.12 8.51 -10.40
CA PRO A 222 7.14 8.97 -9.43
C PRO A 222 7.50 8.64 -7.99
N VAL A 223 7.12 9.55 -7.08
CA VAL A 223 7.19 9.39 -5.63
C VAL A 223 5.79 9.38 -5.06
N LEU A 224 5.44 8.34 -4.32
CA LEU A 224 4.15 8.21 -3.64
C LEU A 224 4.30 8.50 -2.15
N GLY A 225 3.46 9.40 -1.65
CA GLY A 225 3.39 9.72 -0.22
C GLY A 225 2.51 8.73 0.54
N ASN A 226 2.92 8.36 1.77
CA ASN A 226 2.14 7.51 2.64
C ASN A 226 2.28 7.94 4.11
N GLY A 227 1.18 7.95 4.82
CA GLY A 227 1.07 8.25 6.26
C GLY A 227 0.00 9.30 6.52
N ASP A 228 -0.90 8.98 7.44
CA ASP A 228 -1.98 9.85 7.95
C ASP A 228 -2.91 10.40 6.87
N VAL A 229 -3.26 9.57 5.90
CA VAL A 229 -4.38 9.79 4.99
C VAL A 229 -5.60 9.10 5.62
N TRP A 230 -6.40 9.88 6.34
CA TRP A 230 -7.60 9.44 7.05
C TRP A 230 -8.88 9.85 6.34
N GLU A 231 -8.84 10.98 5.62
CA GLU A 231 -9.90 11.55 4.83
C GLU A 231 -9.42 11.75 3.39
N ALA A 232 -10.36 11.94 2.47
CA ALA A 232 -10.02 12.10 1.06
C ALA A 232 -9.19 13.36 0.80
N GLU A 233 -9.51 14.43 1.51
CA GLU A 233 -8.82 15.72 1.45
C GLU A 233 -7.36 15.66 1.91
N ASP A 234 -7.02 14.71 2.81
CA ASP A 234 -5.62 14.50 3.21
C ASP A 234 -4.74 14.12 2.03
N ALA A 235 -5.29 13.36 1.07
CA ALA A 235 -4.57 12.97 -0.14
C ALA A 235 -4.24 14.20 -1.01
N LEU A 236 -5.21 15.08 -1.24
CA LEU A 236 -5.00 16.33 -1.99
C LEU A 236 -3.99 17.23 -1.27
N ARG A 237 -4.16 17.40 0.04
CA ARG A 237 -3.26 18.20 0.87
C ARG A 237 -1.82 17.66 0.83
N MET A 238 -1.65 16.33 0.96
CA MET A 238 -0.34 15.70 0.86
C MET A 238 0.30 15.99 -0.51
N MET A 239 -0.41 15.76 -1.61
CA MET A 239 0.12 15.99 -2.95
C MET A 239 0.44 17.47 -3.19
N ARG A 240 -0.44 18.39 -2.79
CA ARG A 240 -0.25 19.85 -2.93
C ARG A 240 0.93 20.36 -2.12
N THR A 241 1.14 19.85 -0.90
CA THR A 241 2.20 20.35 -0.01
C THR A 241 3.56 19.71 -0.26
N THR A 242 3.60 18.46 -0.72
CA THR A 242 4.85 17.72 -0.90
C THR A 242 5.30 17.62 -2.36
N GLY A 243 4.39 17.83 -3.29
CA GLY A 243 4.62 17.63 -4.72
C GLY A 243 4.74 16.17 -5.13
N CYS A 244 4.37 15.20 -4.28
CA CYS A 244 4.37 13.79 -4.65
C CYS A 244 3.34 13.49 -5.75
N ASP A 245 3.57 12.42 -6.50
CA ASP A 245 2.82 12.09 -7.72
C ASP A 245 1.57 11.24 -7.46
N GLY A 246 1.41 10.76 -6.24
CA GLY A 246 0.29 9.96 -5.80
C GLY A 246 0.38 9.63 -4.32
N VAL A 247 -0.66 9.00 -3.79
CA VAL A 247 -0.75 8.65 -2.38
C VAL A 247 -0.98 7.16 -2.16
N VAL A 248 -0.44 6.65 -1.06
CA VAL A 248 -0.66 5.27 -0.61
C VAL A 248 -1.49 5.32 0.66
N VAL A 249 -2.67 4.69 0.64
CA VAL A 249 -3.64 4.70 1.74
C VAL A 249 -3.58 3.38 2.49
N GLY A 250 -3.29 3.44 3.79
CA GLY A 250 -3.22 2.28 4.68
C GLY A 250 -4.35 2.29 5.70
N ARG A 251 -4.04 2.62 6.96
CA ARG A 251 -4.95 2.53 8.09
C ARG A 251 -6.26 3.31 7.94
N GLY A 252 -6.26 4.38 7.15
CA GLY A 252 -7.46 5.18 6.91
C GLY A 252 -8.63 4.41 6.29
N CYS A 253 -8.36 3.35 5.52
CA CYS A 253 -9.41 2.53 4.90
C CYS A 253 -9.84 1.32 5.74
N LEU A 254 -9.24 1.08 6.92
CA LEU A 254 -9.62 -0.04 7.79
C LEU A 254 -11.03 0.16 8.33
N GLY A 255 -11.94 -0.78 8.03
CA GLY A 255 -13.36 -0.66 8.32
C GLY A 255 -14.10 0.41 7.50
N ARG A 256 -13.41 1.01 6.54
CA ARG A 256 -13.94 2.10 5.70
C ARG A 256 -13.47 1.97 4.24
N PRO A 257 -13.72 0.86 3.54
CA PRO A 257 -13.27 0.70 2.16
C PRO A 257 -13.87 1.76 1.23
N TRP A 258 -15.03 2.35 1.56
CA TRP A 258 -15.65 3.47 0.85
C TRP A 258 -14.82 4.77 0.87
N LEU A 259 -13.76 4.87 1.69
CA LEU A 259 -12.79 5.97 1.60
C LEU A 259 -12.21 6.09 0.18
N PHE A 260 -12.06 4.99 -0.54
CA PHE A 260 -11.56 5.03 -1.92
C PHE A 260 -12.56 5.67 -2.89
N ARG A 261 -13.88 5.60 -2.63
CA ARG A 261 -14.90 6.34 -3.37
C ARG A 261 -14.75 7.85 -3.13
N ASP A 262 -14.59 8.22 -1.88
CA ASP A 262 -14.45 9.61 -1.49
C ASP A 262 -13.12 10.19 -2.06
N LEU A 263 -12.05 9.41 -2.08
CA LEU A 263 -10.80 9.75 -2.76
C LEU A 263 -11.01 9.92 -4.27
N ALA A 264 -11.71 9.01 -4.94
CA ALA A 264 -12.01 9.15 -6.36
C ALA A 264 -12.84 10.43 -6.63
N ASP A 265 -13.85 10.70 -5.79
CA ASP A 265 -14.67 11.89 -5.92
C ASP A 265 -13.84 13.20 -5.83
N VAL A 266 -12.94 13.33 -4.83
CA VAL A 266 -12.15 14.56 -4.69
C VAL A 266 -11.12 14.75 -5.81
N PHE A 267 -10.55 13.67 -6.34
CA PHE A 267 -9.66 13.76 -7.51
C PHE A 267 -10.41 14.08 -8.82
N GLU A 268 -11.71 13.80 -8.88
CA GLU A 268 -12.58 14.16 -10.00
C GLU A 268 -13.29 15.49 -9.82
N GLY A 269 -12.92 16.28 -8.81
CA GLY A 269 -13.47 17.61 -8.56
C GLY A 269 -14.83 17.60 -7.85
N ARG A 270 -15.22 16.48 -7.24
CA ARG A 270 -16.48 16.35 -6.49
C ARG A 270 -16.22 16.34 -4.99
N GLU A 271 -17.21 16.79 -4.22
CA GLU A 271 -17.18 16.66 -2.75
C GLU A 271 -17.31 15.19 -2.32
N PRO A 272 -16.66 14.79 -1.23
CA PRO A 272 -16.84 13.45 -0.64
C PRO A 272 -18.30 13.21 -0.29
N ARG A 273 -18.75 11.99 -0.48
CA ARG A 273 -20.12 11.58 -0.14
C ARG A 273 -20.29 11.33 1.35
N ASN A 274 -21.55 11.37 1.80
CA ASN A 274 -21.85 10.91 3.16
C ASN A 274 -21.42 9.44 3.36
N PRO A 275 -20.86 9.10 4.52
CA PRO A 275 -20.55 7.72 4.84
C PRO A 275 -21.83 6.84 4.81
N PRO A 276 -21.71 5.53 4.57
CA PRO A 276 -22.85 4.63 4.68
C PRO A 276 -23.45 4.69 6.09
N ASP A 277 -24.76 4.52 6.18
CA ASP A 277 -25.44 4.27 7.44
C ASP A 277 -25.08 2.87 7.99
N LEU A 278 -25.59 2.54 9.18
CA LEU A 278 -25.30 1.26 9.80
C LEU A 278 -25.70 0.08 8.93
N GLY A 279 -26.84 0.16 8.23
CA GLY A 279 -27.32 -0.87 7.32
C GLY A 279 -26.32 -1.12 6.17
N GLY A 280 -25.88 -0.03 5.51
CA GLY A 280 -24.88 -0.11 4.44
C GLY A 280 -23.53 -0.63 4.94
N VAL A 281 -23.12 -0.30 6.17
CA VAL A 281 -21.89 -0.88 6.76
C VAL A 281 -22.04 -2.37 7.00
N VAL A 282 -23.20 -2.82 7.51
CA VAL A 282 -23.48 -4.25 7.72
C VAL A 282 -23.44 -5.00 6.39
N ASP A 283 -23.98 -4.47 5.31
CA ASP A 283 -23.91 -5.09 3.98
C ASP A 283 -22.45 -5.29 3.53
N VAL A 284 -21.59 -4.29 3.70
CA VAL A 284 -20.15 -4.39 3.40
C VAL A 284 -19.46 -5.42 4.30
N MET A 285 -19.81 -5.49 5.57
CA MET A 285 -19.28 -6.48 6.52
C MET A 285 -19.63 -7.90 6.08
N VAL A 286 -20.90 -8.13 5.71
CA VAL A 286 -21.39 -9.45 5.24
C VAL A 286 -20.68 -9.84 3.94
N GLU A 287 -20.56 -8.92 3.00
CA GLU A 287 -19.82 -9.16 1.75
C GLU A 287 -18.37 -9.54 2.03
N HIS A 288 -17.67 -8.78 2.91
CA HIS A 288 -16.29 -9.08 3.28
C HIS A 288 -16.15 -10.46 3.94
N ALA A 289 -17.02 -10.77 4.89
CA ALA A 289 -17.01 -12.06 5.59
C ALA A 289 -17.24 -13.23 4.63
N ARG A 290 -18.20 -13.12 3.71
CA ARG A 290 -18.47 -14.13 2.66
C ARG A 290 -17.27 -14.27 1.71
N GLY A 291 -16.67 -13.16 1.30
CA GLY A 291 -15.46 -13.16 0.48
C GLY A 291 -14.31 -13.93 1.15
N LEU A 292 -14.08 -13.68 2.45
CA LEU A 292 -13.07 -14.41 3.23
C LEU A 292 -13.37 -15.90 3.33
N ALA A 293 -14.64 -16.30 3.56
CA ALA A 293 -15.04 -17.69 3.61
C ALA A 293 -14.79 -18.40 2.27
N GLY A 294 -15.16 -17.77 1.17
CA GLY A 294 -14.90 -18.31 -0.17
C GLY A 294 -13.41 -18.42 -0.50
N TRP A 295 -12.61 -17.40 -0.13
CA TRP A 295 -11.17 -17.41 -0.40
C TRP A 295 -10.41 -18.45 0.43
N LEU A 296 -10.75 -18.61 1.72
CA LEU A 296 -10.07 -19.54 2.61
C LEU A 296 -10.59 -20.97 2.48
N GLY A 297 -11.81 -21.16 1.95
CA GLY A 297 -12.48 -22.48 1.90
C GLY A 297 -12.82 -23.07 3.27
N ASP A 298 -12.74 -22.24 4.34
CA ASP A 298 -13.00 -22.61 5.73
C ASP A 298 -13.67 -21.42 6.44
N GLU A 299 -14.96 -21.58 6.75
CA GLU A 299 -15.74 -20.54 7.41
C GLU A 299 -15.21 -20.18 8.80
N GLY A 300 -14.78 -21.18 9.59
CA GLY A 300 -14.22 -20.95 10.91
C GLY A 300 -12.91 -20.14 10.86
N ALA A 301 -12.02 -20.45 9.90
CA ALA A 301 -10.81 -19.65 9.67
C ALA A 301 -11.14 -18.24 9.18
N ALA A 302 -12.13 -18.11 8.30
CA ALA A 302 -12.61 -16.83 7.80
C ALA A 302 -13.13 -15.94 8.93
N MET A 303 -13.95 -16.47 9.82
CA MET A 303 -14.50 -15.72 10.95
C MET A 303 -13.41 -15.32 11.96
N ARG A 304 -12.42 -16.19 12.20
CA ARG A 304 -11.25 -15.80 13.00
C ARG A 304 -10.46 -14.65 12.35
N CYS A 305 -10.33 -14.67 11.02
CA CYS A 305 -9.69 -13.59 10.27
C CYS A 305 -10.53 -12.32 10.29
N PHE A 306 -11.85 -12.42 10.21
CA PHE A 306 -12.79 -11.31 10.14
C PHE A 306 -12.92 -10.55 11.46
N ARG A 307 -12.70 -11.16 12.64
CA ARG A 307 -12.88 -10.51 13.95
C ARG A 307 -12.24 -9.13 14.09
N LYS A 308 -11.02 -8.95 13.60
CA LYS A 308 -10.36 -7.63 13.63
C LYS A 308 -11.03 -6.62 12.70
N HIS A 309 -11.60 -7.09 11.59
CA HIS A 309 -12.31 -6.22 10.65
C HIS A 309 -13.65 -5.77 11.22
N SER A 310 -14.39 -6.64 11.95
CA SER A 310 -15.66 -6.26 12.57
C SER A 310 -15.48 -5.08 13.53
N SER A 311 -14.45 -5.13 14.39
CA SER A 311 -14.16 -4.00 15.30
C SER A 311 -13.76 -2.71 14.58
N TRP A 312 -13.14 -2.79 13.40
CA TRP A 312 -12.84 -1.60 12.61
C TRP A 312 -14.08 -1.02 11.94
N TYR A 313 -15.00 -1.86 11.42
CA TYR A 313 -16.24 -1.42 10.81
C TYR A 313 -17.18 -0.73 11.81
N THR A 314 -17.24 -1.21 13.04
CA THR A 314 -18.15 -0.67 14.08
C THR A 314 -17.57 0.51 14.85
N LYS A 315 -16.28 0.80 14.70
CA LYS A 315 -15.59 1.85 15.48
C LYS A 315 -16.20 3.25 15.35
N CYS A 316 -16.95 3.51 14.29
CA CYS A 316 -17.56 4.80 14.02
C CYS A 316 -19.00 4.95 14.56
N PHE A 317 -19.52 3.94 15.25
CA PHE A 317 -20.86 3.98 15.82
C PHE A 317 -20.80 4.10 17.35
N PRO A 318 -21.77 4.80 18.00
CA PRO A 318 -21.73 5.09 19.43
C PRO A 318 -21.56 3.86 20.33
N ASP A 319 -22.12 2.74 19.93
CA ASP A 319 -22.06 1.44 20.66
C ASP A 319 -21.10 0.44 20.02
N GLY A 320 -20.28 0.90 19.09
CA GLY A 320 -19.24 0.11 18.43
C GLY A 320 -17.95 0.15 19.25
N ALA A 321 -17.75 -0.82 20.14
CA ALA A 321 -16.59 -0.93 21.01
C ALA A 321 -15.33 -1.42 20.28
#